data_2323bcb7341090b8c05cd39019dfe7e2
#
_entry.id   2323bcb7341090b8c05cd39019dfe7e2
#
_cell.length_a   1.000
_cell.length_b   1.000
_cell.length_c   1.000
_cell.angle_alpha   90.00
_cell.angle_beta   90.00
_cell.angle_gamma   90.00
#
_symmetry.space_group_name_H-M   'P 1'
#
loop_
_entity.id
_entity.type
_entity.pdbx_description
1 polymer ?
#
loop_
_entity_poly.entity_id
_entity_poly.type
_entity_poly.pdbx_seq_one_letter_code
_entity_poly.pdbx_strand_id
1 'polypeptide(L)'
;MTNDQNDYLKNWIFRANEDIAVIEKLFESGPEQFASSICFHAQQAVEKFLKAYLVFNDIDFPKTHDLDFLLLECKKINNKVFDIDLGSLTDFGVSIRYPDDFLLPDILETTSYRKISLQVKKLLRKI
;
A
#
# COMPACT_ATOMS: atom_id res chain seq x y z
N MET A 1 -20.69 -0.37 -13.50
CA MET A 1 -19.82 -1.46 -13.00
C MET A 1 -20.67 -2.70 -12.78
N THR A 2 -20.23 -3.85 -13.29
CA THR A 2 -20.94 -5.12 -13.10
C THR A 2 -20.80 -5.62 -11.66
N ASN A 3 -21.60 -6.63 -11.27
CA ASN A 3 -21.47 -7.25 -9.95
C ASN A 3 -20.10 -7.88 -9.76
N ASP A 4 -19.55 -8.53 -10.81
CA ASP A 4 -18.22 -9.13 -10.77
C ASP A 4 -17.12 -8.08 -10.57
N GLN A 5 -17.24 -6.94 -11.24
CA GLN A 5 -16.31 -5.82 -11.06
C GLN A 5 -16.40 -5.23 -9.66
N ASN A 6 -17.62 -5.12 -9.11
CA ASN A 6 -17.81 -4.66 -7.73
C ASN A 6 -17.18 -5.62 -6.73
N ASP A 7 -17.34 -6.92 -6.93
CA ASP A 7 -16.74 -7.93 -6.05
C ASP A 7 -15.23 -7.91 -6.13
N TYR A 8 -14.67 -7.71 -7.32
CA TYR A 8 -13.24 -7.59 -7.53
C TYR A 8 -12.69 -6.36 -6.81
N LEU A 9 -13.36 -5.21 -6.94
CA LEU A 9 -13.01 -3.98 -6.24
C LEU A 9 -13.05 -4.17 -4.72
N LYS A 10 -14.13 -4.72 -4.20
CA LYS A 10 -14.30 -4.97 -2.77
C LYS A 10 -13.23 -5.90 -2.22
N ASN A 11 -12.81 -6.89 -3.01
CA ASN A 11 -11.78 -7.82 -2.60
C ASN A 11 -10.42 -7.12 -2.46
N TRP A 12 -10.06 -6.22 -3.38
CA TRP A 12 -8.84 -5.41 -3.24
C TRP A 12 -8.87 -4.58 -1.97
N ILE A 13 -9.99 -3.91 -1.71
CA ILE A 13 -10.16 -3.05 -0.52
C ILE A 13 -10.10 -3.88 0.76
N PHE A 14 -10.75 -5.04 0.77
CA PHE A 14 -10.76 -5.94 1.93
C PHE A 14 -9.33 -6.38 2.27
N ARG A 15 -8.57 -6.82 1.27
CA ARG A 15 -7.18 -7.27 1.48
C ARG A 15 -6.27 -6.13 1.90
N ALA A 16 -6.47 -4.94 1.37
CA ALA A 16 -5.71 -3.76 1.79
C ALA A 16 -5.99 -3.44 3.26
N ASN A 17 -7.24 -3.52 3.68
CA ASN A 17 -7.62 -3.27 5.07
C ASN A 17 -7.10 -4.35 6.02
N GLU A 18 -6.93 -5.59 5.55
CA GLU A 18 -6.24 -6.61 6.35
C GLU A 18 -4.80 -6.20 6.63
N ASP A 19 -4.08 -5.70 5.61
CA ASP A 19 -2.72 -5.21 5.80
C ASP A 19 -2.68 -4.05 6.79
N ILE A 20 -3.63 -3.13 6.72
CA ILE A 20 -3.73 -2.02 7.68
C ILE A 20 -3.93 -2.56 9.11
N ALA A 21 -4.80 -3.54 9.28
CA ALA A 21 -5.04 -4.14 10.60
C ALA A 21 -3.77 -4.80 11.16
N VAL A 22 -3.00 -5.49 10.33
CA VAL A 22 -1.72 -6.08 10.71
C VAL A 22 -0.73 -4.99 11.14
N ILE A 23 -0.62 -3.92 10.34
CA ILE A 23 0.27 -2.78 10.66
C ILE A 23 -0.05 -2.22 12.04
N GLU A 24 -1.34 -1.95 12.31
CA GLU A 24 -1.76 -1.35 13.56
C GLU A 24 -1.45 -2.26 14.75
N LYS A 25 -1.69 -3.56 14.58
CA LYS A 25 -1.40 -4.54 15.62
C LYS A 25 0.10 -4.64 15.92
N LEU A 26 0.92 -4.69 14.90
CA LEU A 26 2.38 -4.75 15.04
C LEU A 26 2.94 -3.44 15.61
N PHE A 27 2.42 -2.31 15.17
CA PHE A 27 2.86 -1.00 15.67
C PHE A 27 2.56 -0.86 17.17
N GLU A 28 1.37 -1.30 17.60
CA GLU A 28 0.97 -1.31 18.99
C GLU A 28 1.88 -2.23 19.83
N SER A 29 2.26 -3.39 19.27
CA SER A 29 3.06 -4.39 19.99
C SER A 29 4.54 -4.00 20.09
N GLY A 30 5.08 -3.21 19.13
CA GLY A 30 6.47 -2.77 19.16
C GLY A 30 6.98 -2.42 17.79
N PRO A 31 6.91 -1.15 17.40
CA PRO A 31 7.32 -0.73 16.05
C PRO A 31 8.79 -1.00 15.76
N GLU A 32 9.65 -0.99 16.77
CA GLU A 32 11.08 -1.25 16.59
C GLU A 32 11.34 -2.73 16.31
N GLN A 33 10.63 -3.60 17.02
CA GLN A 33 10.78 -5.05 16.87
C GLN A 33 10.21 -5.56 15.56
N PHE A 34 9.12 -4.94 15.08
CA PHE A 34 8.40 -5.40 13.90
C PHE A 34 8.53 -4.46 12.70
N ALA A 35 9.59 -3.64 12.68
CA ALA A 35 9.76 -2.59 11.68
C ALA A 35 9.69 -3.12 10.23
N SER A 36 10.41 -4.19 9.92
CA SER A 36 10.42 -4.76 8.57
C SER A 36 9.04 -5.28 8.16
N SER A 37 8.33 -5.94 9.08
CA SER A 37 6.98 -6.46 8.81
C SER A 37 5.98 -5.32 8.62
N ILE A 38 6.09 -4.27 9.42
CA ILE A 38 5.24 -3.08 9.29
C ILE A 38 5.44 -2.46 7.90
N CYS A 39 6.69 -2.27 7.49
CA CYS A 39 6.99 -1.67 6.18
C CYS A 39 6.55 -2.56 5.03
N PHE A 40 6.70 -3.88 5.16
CA PHE A 40 6.18 -4.81 4.15
C PHE A 40 4.67 -4.68 4.01
N HIS A 41 3.93 -4.71 5.11
CA HIS A 41 2.47 -4.60 5.05
C HIS A 41 2.00 -3.20 4.63
N ALA A 42 2.77 -2.15 4.94
CA ALA A 42 2.48 -0.81 4.43
C ALA A 42 2.59 -0.78 2.90
N GLN A 43 3.64 -1.38 2.36
CA GLN A 43 3.80 -1.51 0.91
C GLN A 43 2.62 -2.29 0.30
N GLN A 44 2.24 -3.42 0.91
CA GLN A 44 1.12 -4.23 0.42
C GLN A 44 -0.20 -3.47 0.48
N ALA A 45 -0.45 -2.74 1.56
CA ALA A 45 -1.67 -1.95 1.70
C ALA A 45 -1.76 -0.88 0.62
N VAL A 46 -0.69 -0.11 0.42
CA VAL A 46 -0.64 0.96 -0.59
C VAL A 46 -0.83 0.36 -1.98
N GLU A 47 -0.14 -0.72 -2.30
CA GLU A 47 -0.28 -1.40 -3.59
C GLU A 47 -1.75 -1.75 -3.86
N LYS A 48 -2.40 -2.39 -2.89
CA LYS A 48 -3.79 -2.85 -3.04
C LYS A 48 -4.77 -1.69 -3.13
N PHE A 49 -4.57 -0.62 -2.37
CA PHE A 49 -5.41 0.57 -2.47
C PHE A 49 -5.26 1.26 -3.83
N LEU A 50 -4.04 1.39 -4.35
CA LEU A 50 -3.83 1.99 -5.66
C LEU A 50 -4.48 1.13 -6.76
N LYS A 51 -4.34 -0.18 -6.67
CA LYS A 51 -5.01 -1.11 -7.60
C LYS A 51 -6.53 -1.00 -7.50
N ALA A 52 -7.07 -0.89 -6.29
CA ALA A 52 -8.51 -0.69 -6.09
C ALA A 52 -9.00 0.58 -6.79
N TYR A 53 -8.23 1.68 -6.69
CA TYR A 53 -8.59 2.92 -7.37
C TYR A 53 -8.62 2.75 -8.88
N LEU A 54 -7.64 2.03 -9.43
CA LEU A 54 -7.59 1.76 -10.87
C LEU A 54 -8.76 0.88 -11.31
N VAL A 55 -9.11 -0.14 -10.54
CA VAL A 55 -10.29 -0.99 -10.81
C VAL A 55 -11.56 -0.15 -10.80
N PHE A 56 -11.71 0.73 -9.82
CA PHE A 56 -12.87 1.62 -9.71
C PHE A 56 -13.03 2.49 -10.96
N ASN A 57 -11.92 2.92 -11.55
CA ASN A 57 -11.93 3.76 -12.75
C ASN A 57 -11.83 2.97 -14.06
N ASP A 58 -11.99 1.66 -13.99
CA ASP A 58 -11.96 0.74 -15.15
C ASP A 58 -10.64 0.83 -15.94
N ILE A 59 -9.53 0.93 -15.22
CA ILE A 59 -8.19 0.97 -15.78
C ILE A 59 -7.50 -0.36 -15.52
N ASP A 60 -7.07 -1.03 -16.59
CA ASP A 60 -6.29 -2.25 -16.48
C ASP A 60 -4.84 -1.94 -16.09
N PHE A 61 -4.22 -2.85 -15.35
CA PHE A 61 -2.82 -2.73 -14.97
C PHE A 61 -2.17 -4.11 -15.02
N PRO A 62 -0.85 -4.16 -15.28
CA PRO A 62 -0.12 -5.43 -15.28
C PRO A 62 0.02 -5.97 -13.87
N LYS A 63 0.36 -7.24 -13.75
CA LYS A 63 0.71 -7.84 -12.45
C LYS A 63 2.05 -7.25 -12.02
N THR A 64 1.99 -6.26 -11.16
CA THR A 64 3.18 -5.54 -10.68
C THR A 64 3.06 -5.24 -9.19
N HIS A 65 4.22 -5.09 -8.55
CA HIS A 65 4.35 -4.63 -7.17
C HIS A 65 5.05 -3.27 -7.11
N ASP A 66 5.23 -2.62 -8.26
CA ASP A 66 5.89 -1.32 -8.36
C ASP A 66 4.91 -0.21 -8.01
N LEU A 67 5.08 0.35 -6.79
CA LEU A 67 4.19 1.42 -6.31
C LEU A 67 4.31 2.69 -7.12
N ASP A 68 5.51 3.02 -7.59
CA ASP A 68 5.72 4.26 -8.36
C ASP A 68 4.97 4.20 -9.69
N PHE A 69 4.98 3.03 -10.34
CA PHE A 69 4.19 2.81 -11.55
C PHE A 69 2.70 2.97 -11.27
N LEU A 70 2.20 2.32 -10.21
CA LEU A 70 0.77 2.36 -9.86
C LEU A 70 0.33 3.77 -9.47
N LEU A 71 1.17 4.48 -8.72
CA LEU A 71 0.88 5.85 -8.32
C LEU A 71 0.79 6.76 -9.54
N LEU A 72 1.71 6.60 -10.50
CA LEU A 72 1.69 7.39 -11.74
C LEU A 72 0.39 7.17 -12.51
N GLU A 73 -0.08 5.93 -12.61
CA GLU A 73 -1.35 5.62 -13.26
C GLU A 73 -2.53 6.28 -12.55
N CYS A 74 -2.53 6.28 -11.22
CA CYS A 74 -3.56 6.97 -10.44
C CYS A 74 -3.50 8.48 -10.63
N LYS A 75 -2.29 9.06 -10.72
CA LYS A 75 -2.10 10.49 -10.95
C LYS A 75 -2.66 10.94 -12.30
N LYS A 76 -2.66 10.09 -13.30
CA LYS A 76 -3.27 10.40 -14.60
C LYS A 76 -4.77 10.64 -14.47
N ILE A 77 -5.42 10.02 -13.47
CA ILE A 77 -6.84 10.18 -13.22
C ILE A 77 -7.10 11.42 -12.35
N ASN A 78 -6.33 11.58 -11.27
CA ASN A 78 -6.47 12.71 -10.35
C ASN A 78 -5.11 13.08 -9.75
N ASN A 79 -4.41 13.98 -10.40
CA ASN A 79 -3.05 14.37 -10.02
C ASN A 79 -3.00 15.03 -8.64
N LYS A 80 -4.02 15.81 -8.27
CA LYS A 80 -4.03 16.51 -6.98
C LYS A 80 -4.18 15.56 -5.80
N VAL A 81 -5.08 14.58 -5.93
CA VAL A 81 -5.37 13.62 -4.85
C VAL A 81 -4.16 12.73 -4.59
N PHE A 82 -3.46 12.32 -5.65
CA PHE A 82 -2.34 11.40 -5.55
C PHE A 82 -0.97 12.10 -5.55
N ASP A 83 -0.94 13.35 -5.13
CA ASP A 83 0.32 14.07 -4.89
C ASP A 83 0.90 13.62 -3.55
N ILE A 84 1.48 12.43 -3.55
CA ILE A 84 2.01 11.75 -2.38
C ILE A 84 3.43 11.29 -2.69
N ASP A 85 4.33 11.50 -1.73
CA ASP A 85 5.69 10.95 -1.81
C ASP A 85 5.71 9.61 -1.08
N LEU A 86 5.92 8.52 -1.84
CA LEU A 86 5.99 7.17 -1.29
C LEU A 86 7.41 6.80 -0.81
N GLY A 87 8.40 7.66 -1.08
CA GLY A 87 9.80 7.37 -0.74
C GLY A 87 10.24 6.05 -1.35
N SER A 88 10.92 5.23 -0.56
CA SER A 88 11.42 3.92 -0.98
C SER A 88 10.50 2.77 -0.58
N LEU A 89 9.22 3.06 -0.33
CA LEU A 89 8.27 2.06 0.17
C LEU A 89 8.16 0.85 -0.77
N THR A 90 8.24 1.06 -2.08
CA THR A 90 8.14 -0.03 -3.05
C THR A 90 9.19 -1.14 -2.82
N ASP A 91 10.35 -0.78 -2.24
CA ASP A 91 11.44 -1.73 -2.00
C ASP A 91 11.09 -2.78 -0.94
N PHE A 92 10.05 -2.56 -0.16
CA PHE A 92 9.59 -3.48 0.89
C PHE A 92 8.57 -4.50 0.39
N GLY A 93 8.31 -4.57 -0.92
CA GLY A 93 7.33 -5.47 -1.52
C GLY A 93 7.69 -6.95 -1.52
N VAL A 94 8.84 -7.33 -0.97
CA VAL A 94 9.32 -8.72 -0.90
C VAL A 94 9.28 -9.20 0.54
N SER A 95 8.49 -10.26 0.81
CA SER A 95 8.34 -10.80 2.16
C SER A 95 9.49 -11.69 2.61
N ILE A 96 10.24 -12.29 1.66
CA ILE A 96 11.37 -13.15 1.94
C ILE A 96 12.64 -12.46 1.50
N ARG A 97 13.61 -12.33 2.43
CA ARG A 97 14.90 -11.70 2.14
C ARG A 97 16.02 -12.53 2.72
N TYR A 98 17.14 -12.58 2.01
CA TYR A 98 18.37 -13.13 2.54
C TYR A 98 19.03 -12.12 3.48
N PRO A 99 19.82 -12.56 4.47
CA PRO A 99 20.42 -11.64 5.44
C PRO A 99 21.26 -10.52 4.82
N ASP A 100 21.92 -10.77 3.70
CA ASP A 100 22.74 -9.78 2.98
C ASP A 100 21.89 -8.80 2.14
N ASP A 101 20.61 -9.14 1.86
CA ASP A 101 19.67 -8.27 1.15
C ASP A 101 18.70 -7.57 2.10
N PHE A 102 18.96 -7.61 3.38
CA PHE A 102 18.02 -7.20 4.41
C PHE A 102 17.87 -5.67 4.49
N LEU A 103 16.63 -5.21 4.36
CA LEU A 103 16.29 -3.80 4.57
C LEU A 103 15.91 -3.60 6.04
N LEU A 104 16.68 -2.75 6.73
CA LEU A 104 16.44 -2.42 8.14
C LEU A 104 15.90 -0.99 8.22
N PRO A 105 14.58 -0.82 8.19
CA PRO A 105 14.01 0.52 8.38
C PRO A 105 14.21 0.96 9.82
N ASP A 106 14.51 2.25 10.01
CA ASP A 106 14.55 2.83 11.34
C ASP A 106 13.13 3.18 11.80
N ILE A 107 13.00 3.66 13.03
CA ILE A 107 11.70 3.98 13.61
C ILE A 107 11.02 5.15 12.88
N LEU A 108 11.80 6.11 12.37
CA LEU A 108 11.25 7.24 11.63
C LEU A 108 10.67 6.79 10.30
N GLU A 109 11.39 5.94 9.57
CA GLU A 109 10.89 5.35 8.31
C GLU A 109 9.63 4.51 8.56
N THR A 110 9.68 3.65 9.57
CA THR A 110 8.55 2.77 9.91
C THR A 110 7.31 3.58 10.23
N THR A 111 7.45 4.63 11.04
CA THR A 111 6.34 5.53 11.37
C THR A 111 5.83 6.27 10.14
N SER A 112 6.74 6.73 9.28
CA SER A 112 6.40 7.43 8.05
C SER A 112 5.59 6.53 7.11
N TYR A 113 6.02 5.31 6.89
CA TYR A 113 5.34 4.38 5.99
C TYR A 113 3.98 3.95 6.53
N ARG A 114 3.85 3.80 7.85
CA ARG A 114 2.55 3.60 8.47
C ARG A 114 1.60 4.76 8.15
N LYS A 115 2.07 5.99 8.32
CA LYS A 115 1.26 7.18 8.02
C LYS A 115 0.86 7.25 6.55
N ILE A 116 1.77 6.92 5.65
CA ILE A 116 1.50 6.89 4.21
C ILE A 116 0.40 5.89 3.90
N SER A 117 0.45 4.69 4.47
CA SER A 117 -0.57 3.67 4.24
C SER A 117 -1.96 4.13 4.70
N LEU A 118 -2.03 4.80 5.85
CA LEU A 118 -3.28 5.37 6.37
C LEU A 118 -3.77 6.54 5.51
N GLN A 119 -2.86 7.35 5.00
CA GLN A 119 -3.19 8.47 4.12
C GLN A 119 -3.79 7.97 2.80
N VAL A 120 -3.19 6.94 2.20
CA VAL A 120 -3.71 6.34 0.96
C VAL A 120 -5.09 5.72 1.21
N LYS A 121 -5.27 5.02 2.33
CA LYS A 121 -6.58 4.49 2.71
C LYS A 121 -7.63 5.59 2.75
N LYS A 122 -7.30 6.75 3.33
CA LYS A 122 -8.21 7.90 3.42
C LYS A 122 -8.65 8.39 2.05
N LEU A 123 -7.73 8.40 1.08
CA LEU A 123 -8.06 8.87 -0.28
C LEU A 123 -9.15 7.99 -0.91
N LEU A 124 -9.18 6.70 -0.59
CA LEU A 124 -10.13 5.77 -1.17
C LEU A 124 -11.47 5.72 -0.45
N ARG A 125 -11.62 6.37 0.69
CA ARG A 125 -12.91 6.44 1.38
C ARG A 125 -13.98 7.19 0.59
N LYS A 126 -13.56 7.95 -0.41
CA LYS A 126 -14.47 8.72 -1.27
C LYS A 126 -14.99 7.93 -2.48
N ILE A 127 -14.57 6.68 -2.58
CA ILE A 127 -15.05 5.78 -3.63
C ILE A 127 -16.45 5.26 -3.31
#